data_70e4fc8dd89fb38acda31c1dea7ec0c2
#
_entry.id   70e4fc8dd89fb38acda31c1dea7ec0c2
#
_cell.length_a   1.000
_cell.length_b   1.000
_cell.length_c   1.000
_cell.angle_alpha   90.00
_cell.angle_beta   90.00
_cell.angle_gamma   90.00
#
_symmetry.space_group_name_H-M   'P 1'
#
loop_
_entity.id
_entity.type
_entity.pdbx_description
1 polymer ?
#
loop_
_entity_poly.entity_id
_entity_poly.type
_entity_poly.pdbx_seq_one_letter_code
_entity_poly.pdbx_strand_id
1 'polypeptide(L)'
;MSTVQTRSLSAVEFAELPFEQQKEHFQDVAQRALQYWGYPEDSNFKLLNITENATYLVTHEGYDKMIMRVHRLDYASKNSIRTELAWINALRKDTNLHLATPLKAKNGDYVVTIHTPEMNEDRNVVCFTFEEGKAPRDSQDDTETISSICVLFGKIPNGITLPIFRAAAVVYDKFNSMKPGTNSVLTENDKRLYQKLGEIAATLHKQSETWERPEFYERISWDWNGTFGYGWNNYYGEHYRDTDFLSEKDCEAIDSCVYLMEHRLKAYGKGKSRYGMIHSDLRMSNLLENGDEITVLDFDDSGDGWYMTDIAGIVGFMEHRPDLDEIVEEVLKGYTAVRPLSEDDINEIPTFIMMRRIGLIECLMYHMNNTEAGSGEAGEITPEIMSFFCKGTVVLARKYIEKYKDMPLAKPAE
;
A
#
# COMPACT_ATOMS: atom_id res chain seq x y z
N MET A 1 14.66 -13.38 -13.67
CA MET A 1 15.63 -12.26 -13.64
C MET A 1 14.80 -11.02 -13.44
N SER A 2 14.80 -10.47 -12.24
CA SER A 2 14.15 -9.19 -11.96
C SER A 2 14.88 -8.14 -12.77
N THR A 3 14.20 -7.49 -13.68
CA THR A 3 14.73 -6.34 -14.41
C THR A 3 14.83 -5.21 -13.42
N VAL A 4 16.06 -4.82 -13.08
CA VAL A 4 16.32 -3.53 -12.43
C VAL A 4 15.65 -2.48 -13.31
N GLN A 5 14.59 -1.85 -12.82
CA GLN A 5 13.98 -0.70 -13.48
C GLN A 5 14.96 0.46 -13.39
N THR A 6 15.75 0.66 -14.43
CA THR A 6 16.50 1.91 -14.58
C THR A 6 15.51 2.98 -15.03
N ARG A 7 15.37 4.01 -14.22
CA ARG A 7 14.52 5.17 -14.50
C ARG A 7 14.91 5.78 -15.85
N SER A 8 13.93 6.11 -16.70
CA SER A 8 14.17 6.78 -17.98
C SER A 8 14.71 8.18 -17.80
N LEU A 9 15.38 8.74 -18.82
CA LEU A 9 15.83 10.14 -18.78
C LEU A 9 14.64 11.09 -18.61
N SER A 10 13.51 10.82 -19.28
CA SER A 10 12.29 11.63 -19.15
C SER A 10 11.75 11.62 -17.71
N ALA A 11 11.79 10.47 -17.02
CA ALA A 11 11.37 10.38 -15.63
C ALA A 11 12.30 11.17 -14.69
N VAL A 12 13.59 11.19 -14.97
CA VAL A 12 14.57 12.00 -14.22
C VAL A 12 14.32 13.49 -14.43
N GLU A 13 14.19 13.93 -15.69
CA GLU A 13 13.92 15.31 -16.04
C GLU A 13 12.59 15.79 -15.44
N PHE A 14 11.54 14.97 -15.49
CA PHE A 14 10.25 15.29 -14.91
C PHE A 14 10.32 15.46 -13.38
N ALA A 15 11.06 14.60 -12.69
CA ALA A 15 11.21 14.68 -11.23
C ALA A 15 11.98 15.93 -10.75
N GLU A 16 12.80 16.54 -11.63
CA GLU A 16 13.51 17.80 -11.33
C GLU A 16 12.61 19.05 -11.45
N LEU A 17 11.41 18.90 -12.07
CA LEU A 17 10.48 20.02 -12.18
C LEU A 17 9.91 20.42 -10.82
N PRO A 18 9.61 21.71 -10.60
CA PRO A 18 8.81 22.14 -9.46
C PRO A 18 7.47 21.42 -9.43
N PHE A 19 6.98 21.06 -8.26
CA PHE A 19 5.76 20.28 -8.08
C PHE A 19 4.54 20.86 -8.81
N GLU A 20 4.37 22.17 -8.83
CA GLU A 20 3.28 22.81 -9.58
C GLU A 20 3.38 22.54 -11.09
N GLN A 21 4.59 22.50 -11.66
CA GLN A 21 4.78 22.15 -13.07
C GLN A 21 4.50 20.67 -13.33
N GLN A 22 4.85 19.80 -12.39
CA GLN A 22 4.47 18.38 -12.49
C GLN A 22 2.95 18.23 -12.51
N LYS A 23 2.22 18.94 -11.65
CA LYS A 23 0.75 18.94 -11.62
C LYS A 23 0.13 19.46 -12.93
N GLU A 24 0.66 20.56 -13.45
CA GLU A 24 0.22 21.13 -14.73
C GLU A 24 0.43 20.13 -15.86
N HIS A 25 1.57 19.43 -15.87
CA HIS A 25 1.87 18.41 -16.87
C HIS A 25 0.94 17.18 -16.78
N PHE A 26 0.71 16.66 -15.57
CA PHE A 26 -0.26 15.57 -15.38
C PHE A 26 -1.67 15.98 -15.85
N GLN A 27 -2.07 17.22 -15.57
CA GLN A 27 -3.38 17.72 -16.01
C GLN A 27 -3.44 17.88 -17.54
N ASP A 28 -2.37 18.29 -18.21
CA ASP A 28 -2.29 18.34 -19.67
C ASP A 28 -2.44 16.95 -20.29
N VAL A 29 -1.75 15.93 -19.75
CA VAL A 29 -1.92 14.54 -20.16
C VAL A 29 -3.37 14.09 -19.99
N ALA A 30 -3.98 14.38 -18.84
CA ALA A 30 -5.39 14.04 -18.57
C ALA A 30 -6.34 14.74 -19.55
N GLN A 31 -6.09 16.01 -19.85
CA GLN A 31 -6.85 16.79 -20.82
C GLN A 31 -6.79 16.18 -22.22
N ARG A 32 -5.62 15.81 -22.70
CA ARG A 32 -5.43 15.15 -24.00
C ARG A 32 -6.11 13.77 -24.06
N ALA A 33 -6.26 13.11 -22.92
CA ALA A 33 -6.89 11.80 -22.82
C ALA A 33 -8.42 11.83 -22.95
N LEU A 34 -9.11 12.93 -22.64
CA LEU A 34 -10.59 13.05 -22.61
C LEU A 34 -11.27 12.50 -23.86
N GLN A 35 -10.74 12.85 -25.04
CA GLN A 35 -11.32 12.46 -26.33
C GLN A 35 -11.47 10.95 -26.49
N TYR A 36 -10.59 10.16 -25.84
CA TYR A 36 -10.61 8.70 -25.92
C TYR A 36 -11.79 8.09 -25.18
N TRP A 37 -12.30 8.77 -24.14
CA TRP A 37 -13.52 8.37 -23.44
C TRP A 37 -14.75 9.17 -23.87
N GLY A 38 -14.56 10.14 -24.78
CA GLY A 38 -15.66 10.90 -25.37
C GLY A 38 -16.15 12.05 -24.53
N TYR A 39 -15.36 12.51 -23.59
CA TYR A 39 -15.66 13.69 -22.79
C TYR A 39 -15.27 14.97 -23.55
N PRO A 40 -16.03 16.07 -23.37
CA PRO A 40 -15.72 17.37 -23.95
C PRO A 40 -14.40 17.95 -23.44
N GLU A 41 -13.74 18.75 -24.28
CA GLU A 41 -12.47 19.40 -23.93
C GLU A 41 -12.58 20.39 -22.76
N ASP A 42 -13.76 20.96 -22.54
CA ASP A 42 -14.07 21.87 -21.44
C ASP A 42 -14.54 21.17 -20.15
N SER A 43 -14.31 19.85 -20.04
CA SER A 43 -14.57 19.10 -18.80
C SER A 43 -13.73 19.62 -17.64
N ASN A 44 -14.31 19.60 -16.44
CA ASN A 44 -13.62 20.02 -15.23
C ASN A 44 -12.81 18.88 -14.63
N PHE A 45 -11.60 19.19 -14.16
CA PHE A 45 -10.72 18.31 -13.44
C PHE A 45 -10.58 18.77 -11.99
N LYS A 46 -10.80 17.84 -11.05
CA LYS A 46 -10.42 18.04 -9.67
C LYS A 46 -9.37 17.00 -9.33
N LEU A 47 -8.14 17.43 -9.04
CA LEU A 47 -7.10 16.55 -8.52
C LEU A 47 -7.57 15.99 -7.17
N LEU A 48 -7.59 14.68 -7.03
CA LEU A 48 -7.95 13.97 -5.79
C LEU A 48 -6.71 13.55 -5.03
N ASN A 49 -5.73 13.03 -5.73
CA ASN A 49 -4.47 12.55 -5.16
C ASN A 49 -3.37 12.57 -6.21
N ILE A 50 -2.14 12.72 -5.73
CA ILE A 50 -0.91 12.54 -6.51
C ILE A 50 0.14 11.89 -5.59
N THR A 51 0.38 10.61 -5.82
CA THR A 51 1.40 9.80 -5.15
C THR A 51 2.18 9.06 -6.23
N GLU A 52 1.90 7.77 -6.44
CA GLU A 52 2.42 6.99 -7.57
C GLU A 52 1.76 7.38 -8.89
N ASN A 53 0.52 7.86 -8.84
CA ASN A 53 -0.26 8.28 -10.00
C ASN A 53 -0.98 9.58 -9.70
N ALA A 54 -1.25 10.38 -10.73
CA ALA A 54 -2.15 11.53 -10.58
C ALA A 54 -3.59 11.09 -10.85
N THR A 55 -4.46 11.20 -9.84
CA THR A 55 -5.87 10.77 -9.90
C THR A 55 -6.79 11.99 -9.90
N TYR A 56 -7.63 12.08 -10.92
CA TYR A 56 -8.57 13.16 -11.12
C TYR A 56 -10.01 12.69 -11.08
N LEU A 57 -10.88 13.48 -10.44
CA LEU A 57 -12.31 13.46 -10.70
C LEU A 57 -12.59 14.32 -11.93
N VAL A 58 -13.14 13.71 -12.97
CA VAL A 58 -13.58 14.38 -14.20
C VAL A 58 -15.08 14.54 -14.18
N THR A 59 -15.57 15.77 -14.42
CA THR A 59 -16.99 16.09 -14.46
C THR A 59 -17.32 17.00 -15.64
N HIS A 60 -18.49 16.76 -16.26
CA HIS A 60 -19.08 17.64 -17.26
C HIS A 60 -20.61 17.53 -17.23
N GLU A 61 -21.31 18.61 -17.53
CA GLU A 61 -22.77 18.60 -17.58
C GLU A 61 -23.28 17.62 -18.64
N GLY A 62 -24.22 16.76 -18.26
CA GLY A 62 -24.76 15.70 -19.13
C GLY A 62 -23.91 14.45 -19.30
N TYR A 63 -22.83 14.31 -18.56
CA TYR A 63 -21.97 13.14 -18.53
C TYR A 63 -21.89 12.56 -17.12
N ASP A 64 -21.68 11.25 -17.02
CA ASP A 64 -21.40 10.60 -15.74
C ASP A 64 -20.07 11.11 -15.20
N LYS A 65 -19.93 11.16 -13.87
CA LYS A 65 -18.63 11.43 -13.25
C LYS A 65 -17.70 10.25 -13.53
N MET A 66 -16.40 10.49 -13.78
CA MET A 66 -15.40 9.42 -13.88
C MET A 66 -14.13 9.78 -13.10
N ILE A 67 -13.43 8.74 -12.70
CA ILE A 67 -12.06 8.84 -12.16
C ILE A 67 -11.09 8.58 -13.30
N MET A 68 -10.17 9.50 -13.51
CA MET A 68 -9.07 9.33 -14.47
C MET A 68 -7.75 9.27 -13.73
N ARG A 69 -6.96 8.22 -13.97
CA ARG A 69 -5.64 8.00 -13.39
C ARG A 69 -4.59 8.09 -14.47
N VAL A 70 -3.69 9.06 -14.30
CA VAL A 70 -2.50 9.25 -15.15
C VAL A 70 -1.32 8.62 -14.45
N HIS A 71 -0.75 7.59 -15.07
CA HIS A 71 0.33 6.83 -14.46
C HIS A 71 1.65 7.59 -14.51
N ARG A 72 2.43 7.43 -13.45
CA ARG A 72 3.82 7.89 -13.38
C ARG A 72 4.69 7.06 -14.32
N LEU A 73 5.76 7.70 -14.84
CA LEU A 73 6.77 7.00 -15.64
C LEU A 73 7.53 5.97 -14.78
N ASP A 74 7.91 4.88 -15.41
CA ASP A 74 8.78 3.82 -14.84
C ASP A 74 8.25 3.16 -13.57
N TYR A 75 6.98 3.40 -13.19
CA TYR A 75 6.33 2.74 -12.05
C TYR A 75 5.68 1.41 -12.46
N ALA A 76 4.85 1.43 -13.49
CA ALA A 76 4.16 0.24 -13.98
C ALA A 76 4.19 0.18 -15.50
N SER A 77 4.55 -0.99 -16.06
CA SER A 77 4.43 -1.22 -17.49
C SER A 77 2.98 -1.23 -17.96
N LYS A 78 2.75 -1.01 -19.25
CA LYS A 78 1.40 -1.11 -19.82
C LYS A 78 0.76 -2.49 -19.58
N ASN A 79 1.53 -3.57 -19.61
CA ASN A 79 1.01 -4.92 -19.31
C ASN A 79 0.70 -5.10 -17.85
N SER A 80 1.50 -4.52 -16.96
CA SER A 80 1.20 -4.51 -15.53
C SER A 80 -0.13 -3.82 -15.24
N ILE A 81 -0.36 -2.62 -15.82
CA ILE A 81 -1.64 -1.90 -15.70
C ILE A 81 -2.80 -2.72 -16.30
N ARG A 82 -2.62 -3.32 -17.47
CA ARG A 82 -3.65 -4.20 -18.08
C ARG A 82 -3.97 -5.40 -17.22
N THR A 83 -2.99 -5.96 -16.55
CA THR A 83 -3.16 -7.10 -15.64
C THR A 83 -3.98 -6.72 -14.41
N GLU A 84 -3.72 -5.57 -13.79
CA GLU A 84 -4.54 -5.00 -12.72
C GLU A 84 -6.00 -4.90 -13.14
N LEU A 85 -6.26 -4.24 -14.28
CA LEU A 85 -7.63 -4.05 -14.80
C LEU A 85 -8.31 -5.38 -15.18
N ALA A 86 -7.54 -6.36 -15.66
CA ALA A 86 -8.05 -7.69 -15.95
C ALA A 86 -8.47 -8.42 -14.65
N TRP A 87 -7.69 -8.29 -13.59
CA TRP A 87 -8.04 -8.87 -12.30
C TRP A 87 -9.27 -8.20 -11.67
N ILE A 88 -9.35 -6.86 -11.68
CA ILE A 88 -10.55 -6.13 -11.24
C ILE A 88 -11.80 -6.63 -12.01
N ASN A 89 -11.73 -6.78 -13.33
CA ASN A 89 -12.85 -7.27 -14.12
C ASN A 89 -13.21 -8.73 -13.79
N ALA A 90 -12.22 -9.59 -13.51
CA ALA A 90 -12.47 -10.96 -13.08
C ALA A 90 -13.14 -10.98 -11.69
N LEU A 91 -12.64 -10.21 -10.73
CA LEU A 91 -13.24 -10.07 -9.41
C LEU A 91 -14.70 -9.61 -9.49
N ARG A 92 -15.00 -8.59 -10.29
CA ARG A 92 -16.37 -8.08 -10.49
C ARG A 92 -17.29 -9.13 -11.11
N LYS A 93 -16.79 -10.01 -11.94
CA LYS A 93 -17.54 -11.09 -12.55
C LYS A 93 -17.75 -12.28 -11.61
N ASP A 94 -16.74 -12.65 -10.86
CA ASP A 94 -16.66 -13.92 -10.14
C ASP A 94 -17.04 -13.80 -8.66
N THR A 95 -17.16 -12.56 -8.14
CA THR A 95 -17.45 -12.29 -6.73
C THR A 95 -18.57 -11.27 -6.56
N ASN A 96 -19.01 -11.06 -5.31
CA ASN A 96 -19.97 -10.02 -4.94
C ASN A 96 -19.28 -8.76 -4.39
N LEU A 97 -17.98 -8.59 -4.62
CA LEU A 97 -17.26 -7.38 -4.18
C LEU A 97 -17.71 -6.18 -5.03
N HIS A 98 -17.92 -5.06 -4.35
CA HIS A 98 -18.10 -3.76 -5.02
C HIS A 98 -16.72 -3.18 -5.35
N LEU A 99 -16.51 -2.91 -6.63
CA LEU A 99 -15.25 -2.41 -7.18
C LEU A 99 -15.56 -1.35 -8.23
N ALA A 100 -14.76 -0.29 -8.28
CA ALA A 100 -14.84 0.66 -9.36
C ALA A 100 -14.66 -0.04 -10.72
N THR A 101 -15.50 0.33 -11.68
CA THR A 101 -15.50 -0.30 -13.00
C THR A 101 -14.45 0.32 -13.91
N PRO A 102 -13.45 -0.44 -14.39
CA PRO A 102 -12.59 0.06 -15.46
C PRO A 102 -13.39 0.41 -16.71
N LEU A 103 -13.19 1.60 -17.25
CA LEU A 103 -13.91 2.12 -18.42
C LEU A 103 -13.09 1.91 -19.69
N LYS A 104 -13.67 1.25 -20.70
CA LYS A 104 -13.04 1.13 -22.02
C LYS A 104 -13.05 2.48 -22.74
N ALA A 105 -11.93 2.80 -23.34
CA ALA A 105 -11.84 3.88 -24.30
C ALA A 105 -12.57 3.53 -25.62
N LYS A 106 -12.82 4.51 -26.49
CA LYS A 106 -13.51 4.34 -27.79
C LYS A 106 -12.84 3.34 -28.72
N ASN A 107 -11.53 3.12 -28.58
CA ASN A 107 -10.78 2.11 -29.35
C ASN A 107 -10.95 0.69 -28.81
N GLY A 108 -11.69 0.50 -27.71
CA GLY A 108 -11.95 -0.79 -27.04
C GLY A 108 -10.90 -1.19 -26.00
N ASP A 109 -9.80 -0.46 -25.87
CA ASP A 109 -8.77 -0.70 -24.85
C ASP A 109 -9.14 -0.04 -23.51
N TYR A 110 -8.61 -0.57 -22.41
CA TYR A 110 -8.71 0.06 -21.10
C TYR A 110 -7.57 1.04 -20.82
N VAL A 111 -6.40 0.85 -21.45
CA VAL A 111 -5.20 1.66 -21.22
C VAL A 111 -4.91 2.45 -22.48
N VAL A 112 -4.95 3.77 -22.38
CA VAL A 112 -4.59 4.69 -23.45
C VAL A 112 -3.22 5.28 -23.17
N THR A 113 -2.33 5.27 -24.16
CA THR A 113 -1.02 5.90 -24.07
C THR A 113 -1.09 7.29 -24.70
N ILE A 114 -0.73 8.31 -23.96
CA ILE A 114 -0.71 9.72 -24.39
C ILE A 114 0.75 10.13 -24.57
N HIS A 115 1.10 10.53 -25.79
CA HIS A 115 2.41 11.11 -26.09
C HIS A 115 2.41 12.60 -25.79
N THR A 116 3.41 13.08 -25.05
CA THR A 116 3.66 14.50 -24.77
C THR A 116 4.95 14.94 -25.47
N PRO A 117 4.86 15.65 -26.62
CA PRO A 117 6.03 16.07 -27.36
C PRO A 117 6.97 16.97 -26.58
N GLU A 118 6.44 17.74 -25.62
CA GLU A 118 7.15 18.71 -24.82
C GLU A 118 8.20 18.03 -23.91
N MET A 119 7.87 16.85 -23.41
CA MET A 119 8.76 16.04 -22.56
C MET A 119 9.30 14.81 -23.32
N ASN A 120 8.86 14.61 -24.57
CA ASN A 120 9.16 13.41 -25.37
C ASN A 120 8.91 12.11 -24.58
N GLU A 121 7.76 12.02 -23.95
CA GLU A 121 7.37 10.89 -23.10
C GLU A 121 6.00 10.33 -23.47
N ASP A 122 5.75 9.07 -23.07
CA ASP A 122 4.50 8.38 -23.23
C ASP A 122 3.93 8.02 -21.84
N ARG A 123 2.76 8.57 -21.49
CA ARG A 123 2.08 8.26 -20.22
C ARG A 123 0.84 7.41 -20.45
N ASN A 124 0.68 6.39 -19.63
CA ASN A 124 -0.51 5.55 -19.64
C ASN A 124 -1.63 6.21 -18.81
N VAL A 125 -2.83 6.16 -19.35
CA VAL A 125 -4.04 6.71 -18.70
C VAL A 125 -5.11 5.63 -18.68
N VAL A 126 -5.79 5.52 -17.54
CA VAL A 126 -6.95 4.63 -17.34
C VAL A 126 -8.09 5.41 -16.70
N CYS A 127 -9.32 4.94 -16.93
CA CYS A 127 -10.50 5.54 -16.30
C CYS A 127 -11.35 4.50 -15.61
N PHE A 128 -12.04 4.95 -14.56
CA PHE A 128 -12.97 4.14 -13.75
C PHE A 128 -14.28 4.90 -13.55
N THR A 129 -15.33 4.17 -13.21
CA THR A 129 -16.54 4.77 -12.67
C THR A 129 -16.20 5.53 -11.40
N PHE A 130 -16.94 6.63 -11.16
CA PHE A 130 -16.89 7.32 -9.88
C PHE A 130 -17.82 6.60 -8.89
N GLU A 131 -17.27 6.24 -7.74
CA GLU A 131 -18.01 5.60 -6.66
C GLU A 131 -18.27 6.61 -5.53
N GLU A 132 -19.51 6.68 -5.06
CA GLU A 132 -19.87 7.55 -3.93
C GLU A 132 -19.50 6.87 -2.62
N GLY A 133 -19.05 7.63 -1.63
CA GLY A 133 -18.75 7.11 -0.30
C GLY A 133 -17.67 7.91 0.41
N LYS A 134 -17.31 7.44 1.59
CA LYS A 134 -16.22 7.99 2.40
C LYS A 134 -15.34 6.86 2.88
N ALA A 135 -14.05 7.12 3.02
CA ALA A 135 -13.17 6.17 3.67
C ALA A 135 -13.66 5.90 5.11
N PRO A 136 -13.93 4.64 5.47
CA PRO A 136 -14.26 4.30 6.85
C PRO A 136 -13.05 4.56 7.74
N ARG A 137 -13.32 4.84 9.03
CA ARG A 137 -12.28 5.05 10.02
C ARG A 137 -12.59 4.25 11.27
N ASP A 138 -11.56 3.67 11.83
CA ASP A 138 -11.56 3.12 13.17
C ASP A 138 -11.71 4.27 14.18
N SER A 139 -12.44 4.04 15.28
CA SER A 139 -12.66 5.03 16.34
C SER A 139 -11.38 5.47 17.07
N GLN A 140 -10.30 4.71 16.89
CA GLN A 140 -8.96 4.95 17.44
C GLN A 140 -7.94 5.32 16.34
N ASP A 141 -8.42 5.73 15.16
CA ASP A 141 -7.54 6.14 14.06
C ASP A 141 -6.75 7.39 14.46
N ASP A 142 -5.50 7.16 14.86
CA ASP A 142 -4.53 8.17 15.26
C ASP A 142 -3.79 8.82 14.09
N THR A 143 -4.13 8.49 12.84
CA THR A 143 -3.43 9.03 11.66
C THR A 143 -3.50 10.55 11.60
N GLU A 144 -4.63 11.17 12.00
CA GLU A 144 -4.72 12.63 12.16
C GLU A 144 -3.85 13.14 13.31
N THR A 145 -3.75 12.39 14.41
CA THR A 145 -2.91 12.76 15.56
C THR A 145 -1.42 12.64 15.18
N ILE A 146 -1.02 11.57 14.50
CA ILE A 146 0.35 11.39 14.01
C ILE A 146 0.68 12.47 12.98
N SER A 147 -0.20 12.72 12.01
CA SER A 147 -0.06 13.78 11.02
C SER A 147 -0.04 15.17 11.69
N SER A 148 -0.90 15.42 12.67
CA SER A 148 -0.94 16.68 13.43
C SER A 148 0.30 16.86 14.31
N ILE A 149 0.82 15.80 14.89
CA ILE A 149 2.09 15.79 15.63
C ILE A 149 3.23 16.10 14.65
N CYS A 150 3.28 15.48 13.49
CA CYS A 150 4.29 15.74 12.46
C CYS A 150 4.22 17.17 11.93
N VAL A 151 3.02 17.73 11.69
CA VAL A 151 2.80 19.14 11.31
C VAL A 151 3.21 20.10 12.43
N LEU A 152 2.98 19.75 13.70
CA LEU A 152 3.45 20.52 14.85
C LEU A 152 4.97 20.52 14.95
N PHE A 153 5.63 19.39 14.66
CA PHE A 153 7.10 19.27 14.65
C PHE A 153 7.73 20.09 13.52
N GLY A 154 7.14 20.12 12.32
CA GLY A 154 7.61 20.92 11.20
C GLY A 154 7.51 22.43 11.39
N LYS A 155 6.75 22.91 12.39
CA LYS A 155 6.59 24.34 12.73
C LYS A 155 7.47 24.83 13.87
N ILE A 156 8.29 23.95 14.48
CA ILE A 156 9.15 24.31 15.61
C ILE A 156 10.50 24.80 15.10
N PRO A 157 10.96 25.99 15.48
CA PRO A 157 12.28 26.52 15.07
C PRO A 157 13.40 25.58 15.50
N ASN A 158 14.40 25.40 14.60
CA ASN A 158 15.61 24.64 14.86
C ASN A 158 16.26 25.08 16.19
N GLY A 159 16.30 24.19 17.17
CA GLY A 159 16.90 24.44 18.50
C GLY A 159 16.09 23.94 19.70
N ILE A 160 14.81 23.61 19.53
CA ILE A 160 13.93 23.14 20.64
C ILE A 160 13.59 21.63 20.50
N THR A 161 14.26 20.91 19.60
CA THR A 161 13.94 19.53 19.22
C THR A 161 14.20 18.48 20.33
N LEU A 162 15.24 18.67 21.15
CA LEU A 162 15.67 17.65 22.13
C LEU A 162 14.65 17.30 23.23
N PRO A 163 13.91 18.25 23.84
CA PRO A 163 12.88 17.94 24.83
C PRO A 163 11.65 17.25 24.23
N ILE A 164 11.34 17.54 22.98
CA ILE A 164 10.15 17.02 22.26
C ILE A 164 10.41 15.58 21.78
N PHE A 165 11.63 15.26 21.32
CA PHE A 165 12.03 13.88 21.06
C PHE A 165 11.96 13.00 22.31
N ARG A 166 12.27 13.54 23.49
CA ARG A 166 12.10 12.84 24.76
C ARG A 166 10.61 12.63 25.07
N ALA A 167 9.74 13.58 24.76
CA ALA A 167 8.30 13.44 24.95
C ALA A 167 7.69 12.41 23.97
N ALA A 168 8.10 12.41 22.69
CA ALA A 168 7.68 11.40 21.72
C ALA A 168 8.20 9.99 22.09
N ALA A 169 9.44 9.88 22.56
CA ALA A 169 9.99 8.63 23.08
C ALA A 169 9.23 8.17 24.33
N VAL A 170 8.84 9.09 25.24
CA VAL A 170 8.03 8.77 26.43
C VAL A 170 6.61 8.34 26.03
N VAL A 171 6.00 8.96 25.03
CA VAL A 171 4.69 8.53 24.49
C VAL A 171 4.85 7.14 23.86
N TYR A 172 5.86 6.90 23.06
CA TYR A 172 6.15 5.60 22.46
C TYR A 172 6.45 4.54 23.53
N ASP A 173 7.25 4.85 24.55
CA ASP A 173 7.52 3.96 25.68
C ASP A 173 6.26 3.71 26.53
N LYS A 174 5.37 4.69 26.63
CA LYS A 174 4.10 4.55 27.34
C LYS A 174 3.14 3.62 26.58
N PHE A 175 3.05 3.74 25.25
CA PHE A 175 2.31 2.79 24.40
C PHE A 175 2.92 1.38 24.46
N ASN A 176 4.24 1.26 24.42
CA ASN A 176 4.93 -0.03 24.50
C ASN A 176 4.92 -0.68 25.90
N SER A 177 4.64 0.08 26.96
CA SER A 177 4.50 -0.44 28.33
C SER A 177 3.07 -0.89 28.67
N MET A 178 2.10 -0.61 27.81
CA MET A 178 0.73 -1.12 27.97
C MET A 178 0.71 -2.63 27.74
N LYS A 179 0.11 -3.37 28.66
CA LYS A 179 -0.04 -4.81 28.52
C LYS A 179 -1.07 -5.11 27.44
N PRO A 180 -0.78 -6.01 26.47
CA PRO A 180 -1.78 -6.48 25.52
C PRO A 180 -3.05 -6.95 26.26
N GLY A 181 -4.22 -6.57 25.75
CA GLY A 181 -5.50 -7.07 26.25
C GLY A 181 -6.09 -6.39 27.50
N THR A 182 -5.53 -5.27 27.99
CA THR A 182 -6.04 -4.65 29.22
C THR A 182 -7.13 -3.60 29.02
N ASN A 183 -7.32 -3.06 27.80
CA ASN A 183 -8.44 -2.19 27.46
C ASN A 183 -8.71 -2.28 25.97
N SER A 184 -9.58 -3.20 25.55
CA SER A 184 -10.18 -3.09 24.23
C SER A 184 -10.94 -1.78 24.14
N VAL A 185 -10.63 -0.99 23.14
CA VAL A 185 -11.30 0.27 22.83
C VAL A 185 -12.09 0.13 21.53
N LEU A 186 -12.05 -1.06 20.88
CA LEU A 186 -12.79 -1.31 19.66
C LEU A 186 -14.29 -1.24 19.91
N THR A 187 -14.94 -0.33 19.19
CA THR A 187 -16.40 -0.28 19.15
C THR A 187 -16.96 -1.45 18.32
N GLU A 188 -18.24 -1.73 18.45
CA GLU A 188 -18.89 -2.73 17.59
C GLU A 188 -18.80 -2.37 16.09
N ASN A 189 -18.75 -1.08 15.75
CA ASN A 189 -18.53 -0.64 14.37
C ASN A 189 -17.10 -0.92 13.91
N ASP A 190 -16.10 -0.72 14.76
CA ASP A 190 -14.71 -1.04 14.42
C ASP A 190 -14.56 -2.54 14.16
N LYS A 191 -15.13 -3.39 15.03
CA LYS A 191 -15.13 -4.83 14.83
C LYS A 191 -15.79 -5.23 13.52
N ARG A 192 -16.95 -4.63 13.19
CA ARG A 192 -17.65 -4.85 11.92
C ARG A 192 -16.76 -4.50 10.72
N LEU A 193 -16.05 -3.37 10.77
CA LEU A 193 -15.16 -2.94 9.71
C LEU A 193 -13.97 -3.89 9.53
N TYR A 194 -13.33 -4.32 10.63
CA TYR A 194 -12.22 -5.28 10.55
C TYR A 194 -12.67 -6.66 10.06
N GLN A 195 -13.82 -7.15 10.52
CA GLN A 195 -14.41 -8.38 9.99
C GLN A 195 -14.69 -8.23 8.48
N LYS A 196 -15.21 -7.08 8.04
CA LYS A 196 -15.45 -6.83 6.62
C LYS A 196 -14.18 -6.82 5.77
N LEU A 197 -13.09 -6.22 6.27
CA LEU A 197 -11.78 -6.29 5.63
C LEU A 197 -11.29 -7.74 5.52
N GLY A 198 -11.47 -8.54 6.57
CA GLY A 198 -11.17 -9.96 6.53
C GLY A 198 -11.98 -10.73 5.48
N GLU A 199 -13.30 -10.49 5.38
CA GLU A 199 -14.16 -11.07 4.33
C GLU A 199 -13.69 -10.68 2.92
N ILE A 200 -13.33 -9.41 2.73
CA ILE A 200 -12.81 -8.90 1.45
C ILE A 200 -11.52 -9.63 1.09
N ALA A 201 -10.52 -9.65 1.99
CA ALA A 201 -9.24 -10.33 1.77
C ALA A 201 -9.45 -11.81 1.41
N ALA A 202 -10.29 -12.52 2.16
CA ALA A 202 -10.59 -13.93 1.89
C ALA A 202 -11.26 -14.15 0.53
N THR A 203 -12.13 -13.22 0.11
CA THR A 203 -12.80 -13.28 -1.19
C THR A 203 -11.83 -13.06 -2.34
N LEU A 204 -10.92 -12.07 -2.21
CA LEU A 204 -9.84 -11.82 -3.16
C LEU A 204 -8.95 -13.06 -3.32
N HIS A 205 -8.50 -13.64 -2.22
CA HIS A 205 -7.62 -14.82 -2.21
C HIS A 205 -8.28 -16.05 -2.80
N LYS A 206 -9.55 -16.30 -2.46
CA LYS A 206 -10.32 -17.42 -3.01
C LYS A 206 -10.49 -17.31 -4.53
N GLN A 207 -10.74 -16.12 -5.05
CA GLN A 207 -10.81 -15.88 -6.49
C GLN A 207 -9.43 -16.03 -7.14
N SER A 208 -8.38 -15.50 -6.51
CA SER A 208 -7.00 -15.61 -6.98
C SER A 208 -6.53 -17.06 -7.17
N GLU A 209 -6.95 -17.99 -6.30
CA GLU A 209 -6.61 -19.43 -6.43
C GLU A 209 -7.06 -20.05 -7.75
N THR A 210 -8.12 -19.52 -8.36
CA THR A 210 -8.76 -20.07 -9.56
C THR A 210 -8.67 -19.15 -10.77
N TRP A 211 -8.13 -17.93 -10.60
CA TRP A 211 -8.05 -16.98 -11.69
C TRP A 211 -7.09 -17.44 -12.78
N GLU A 212 -7.61 -17.53 -14.00
CA GLU A 212 -6.81 -17.79 -15.19
C GLU A 212 -6.11 -16.51 -15.63
N ARG A 213 -4.80 -16.49 -15.50
CA ARG A 213 -3.98 -15.33 -15.82
C ARG A 213 -3.96 -15.09 -17.34
N PRO A 214 -4.12 -13.83 -17.79
CA PRO A 214 -4.04 -13.53 -19.22
C PRO A 214 -2.61 -13.74 -19.77
N GLU A 215 -2.47 -13.94 -21.08
CA GLU A 215 -1.16 -14.13 -21.72
C GLU A 215 -0.18 -12.95 -21.48
N PHE A 216 -0.73 -11.74 -21.32
CA PHE A 216 0.05 -10.53 -21.05
C PHE A 216 0.31 -10.30 -19.56
N TYR A 217 0.06 -11.30 -18.72
CA TYR A 217 0.22 -11.20 -17.28
C TYR A 217 1.61 -10.68 -16.91
N GLU A 218 1.64 -9.59 -16.18
CA GLU A 218 2.84 -8.96 -15.65
C GLU A 218 2.47 -8.22 -14.37
N ARG A 219 2.97 -8.67 -13.22
CA ARG A 219 2.79 -7.98 -11.94
C ARG A 219 4.04 -8.10 -11.11
N ILE A 220 4.18 -7.19 -10.18
CA ILE A 220 5.21 -7.24 -9.14
C ILE A 220 5.04 -8.49 -8.27
N SER A 221 6.11 -8.90 -7.63
CA SER A 221 6.09 -9.99 -6.65
C SER A 221 6.44 -9.44 -5.28
N TRP A 222 5.48 -9.52 -4.38
CA TRP A 222 5.62 -9.20 -2.95
C TRP A 222 6.14 -10.40 -2.18
N ASP A 223 7.09 -11.10 -2.77
CA ASP A 223 7.80 -12.18 -2.10
C ASP A 223 9.04 -11.65 -1.38
N TRP A 224 9.85 -12.57 -0.86
CA TRP A 224 11.07 -12.22 -0.14
C TRP A 224 12.01 -11.32 -0.97
N ASN A 225 12.20 -11.64 -2.24
CA ASN A 225 13.09 -10.86 -3.11
C ASN A 225 12.46 -9.52 -3.51
N GLY A 226 11.16 -9.49 -3.74
CA GLY A 226 10.44 -8.26 -4.04
C GLY A 226 10.43 -7.28 -2.88
N THR A 227 10.51 -7.77 -1.64
CA THR A 227 10.53 -6.94 -0.43
C THR A 227 11.96 -6.61 0.02
N PHE A 228 12.86 -7.61 0.11
CA PHE A 228 14.19 -7.45 0.72
C PHE A 228 15.36 -7.69 -0.25
N GLY A 229 15.09 -7.77 -1.56
CA GLY A 229 16.15 -7.95 -2.55
C GLY A 229 17.19 -6.84 -2.46
N TYR A 230 18.46 -7.22 -2.19
CA TYR A 230 19.55 -6.26 -2.04
C TYR A 230 20.00 -5.70 -3.40
N GLY A 231 20.49 -4.47 -3.40
CA GLY A 231 21.10 -3.85 -4.59
C GLY A 231 20.10 -3.58 -5.70
N TRP A 232 18.96 -2.95 -5.40
CA TRP A 232 17.91 -2.57 -6.36
C TRP A 232 17.13 -3.77 -6.92
N ASN A 233 17.20 -4.92 -6.25
CA ASN A 233 16.44 -6.11 -6.63
C ASN A 233 15.06 -6.21 -5.99
N ASN A 234 14.76 -5.35 -4.99
CA ASN A 234 13.42 -5.22 -4.43
C ASN A 234 12.57 -4.25 -5.26
N TYR A 235 11.28 -4.18 -4.93
CA TYR A 235 10.32 -3.36 -5.69
C TYR A 235 10.63 -1.86 -5.65
N TYR A 236 11.01 -1.34 -4.49
CA TYR A 236 11.29 0.09 -4.31
C TYR A 236 12.71 0.49 -4.76
N GLY A 237 13.61 -0.46 -4.91
CA GLY A 237 15.01 -0.18 -5.22
C GLY A 237 15.79 0.47 -4.06
N GLU A 238 15.22 0.49 -2.87
CA GLU A 238 15.81 0.99 -1.63
C GLU A 238 16.06 -0.16 -0.66
N HIS A 239 16.94 0.00 0.32
CA HIS A 239 17.18 -0.99 1.35
C HIS A 239 17.24 -0.34 2.73
N TYR A 240 16.61 -0.95 3.75
CA TYR A 240 16.54 -0.35 5.09
C TYR A 240 17.90 -0.04 5.71
N ARG A 241 18.98 -0.71 5.26
CA ARG A 241 20.35 -0.42 5.73
C ARG A 241 20.95 0.85 5.13
N ASP A 242 20.39 1.36 4.05
CA ASP A 242 20.91 2.52 3.33
C ASP A 242 20.36 3.84 3.89
N THR A 243 19.50 3.77 4.92
CA THR A 243 18.94 4.97 5.57
C THR A 243 19.87 5.55 6.64
N ASP A 244 19.96 6.88 6.68
CA ASP A 244 20.68 7.62 7.74
C ASP A 244 19.96 7.63 9.10
N PHE A 245 18.73 7.09 9.18
CA PHE A 245 17.90 7.10 10.39
C PHE A 245 18.12 5.89 11.30
N LEU A 246 18.90 4.91 10.87
CA LEU A 246 19.30 3.72 11.64
C LEU A 246 20.79 3.72 11.91
N SER A 247 21.18 3.47 13.15
CA SER A 247 22.59 3.18 13.47
C SER A 247 22.94 1.74 13.07
N GLU A 248 24.25 1.42 12.93
CA GLU A 248 24.71 0.05 12.67
C GLU A 248 24.12 -0.96 13.66
N LYS A 249 24.06 -0.60 14.94
CA LYS A 249 23.45 -1.44 15.98
C LYS A 249 21.93 -1.64 15.78
N ASP A 250 21.24 -0.65 15.22
CA ASP A 250 19.82 -0.77 14.88
C ASP A 250 19.65 -1.69 13.68
N CYS A 251 20.50 -1.55 12.66
CA CYS A 251 20.54 -2.43 11.50
C CYS A 251 20.81 -3.89 11.91
N GLU A 252 21.78 -4.16 12.79
CA GLU A 252 22.06 -5.51 13.31
C GLU A 252 20.82 -6.15 13.98
N ALA A 253 20.02 -5.34 14.69
CA ALA A 253 18.78 -5.83 15.30
C ALA A 253 17.70 -6.17 14.24
N ILE A 254 17.58 -5.34 13.18
CA ILE A 254 16.67 -5.62 12.07
C ILE A 254 17.16 -6.83 11.27
N ASP A 255 18.46 -6.97 10.99
CA ASP A 255 19.04 -8.13 10.29
C ASP A 255 18.72 -9.44 11.00
N SER A 256 18.86 -9.46 12.34
CA SER A 256 18.53 -10.65 13.13
C SER A 256 17.05 -11.02 12.99
N CYS A 257 16.18 -10.02 12.90
CA CYS A 257 14.75 -10.22 12.66
C CYS A 257 14.50 -10.72 11.24
N VAL A 258 15.11 -10.10 10.23
CA VAL A 258 15.02 -10.48 8.81
C VAL A 258 15.49 -11.93 8.62
N TYR A 259 16.62 -12.30 9.23
CA TYR A 259 17.12 -13.69 9.19
C TYR A 259 16.10 -14.70 9.76
N LEU A 260 15.49 -14.37 10.90
CA LEU A 260 14.48 -15.25 11.51
C LEU A 260 13.24 -15.36 10.62
N MET A 261 12.75 -14.23 10.07
CA MET A 261 11.61 -14.23 9.16
C MET A 261 11.89 -15.02 7.88
N GLU A 262 13.07 -14.87 7.29
CA GLU A 262 13.46 -15.62 6.09
C GLU A 262 13.39 -17.13 6.34
N HIS A 263 13.92 -17.58 7.48
CA HIS A 263 13.88 -18.98 7.85
C HIS A 263 12.45 -19.49 8.02
N ARG A 264 11.58 -18.72 8.67
CA ARG A 264 10.16 -19.07 8.86
C ARG A 264 9.41 -19.11 7.54
N LEU A 265 9.56 -18.10 6.68
CA LEU A 265 8.84 -18.02 5.40
C LEU A 265 9.36 -19.06 4.38
N LYS A 266 10.63 -19.47 4.44
CA LYS A 266 11.13 -20.62 3.67
C LYS A 266 10.43 -21.91 4.07
N ALA A 267 10.19 -22.13 5.36
CA ALA A 267 9.44 -23.30 5.83
C ALA A 267 7.94 -23.20 5.47
N TYR A 268 7.34 -22.01 5.60
CA TYR A 268 5.94 -21.77 5.25
C TYR A 268 5.64 -22.03 3.75
N GLY A 269 6.57 -21.66 2.88
CA GLY A 269 6.51 -21.97 1.44
C GLY A 269 5.50 -21.13 0.66
N LYS A 270 5.40 -21.43 -0.64
CA LYS A 270 4.55 -20.74 -1.63
C LYS A 270 3.55 -21.68 -2.31
N GLY A 271 2.92 -22.57 -1.56
CA GLY A 271 1.86 -23.43 -2.10
C GLY A 271 0.66 -22.62 -2.57
N LYS A 272 -0.14 -23.18 -3.48
CA LYS A 272 -1.32 -22.52 -4.07
C LYS A 272 -2.33 -22.02 -3.02
N SER A 273 -2.41 -22.69 -1.87
CA SER A 273 -3.25 -22.29 -0.75
C SER A 273 -2.70 -21.12 0.07
N ARG A 274 -1.48 -20.66 -0.21
CA ARG A 274 -0.77 -19.60 0.56
C ARG A 274 -0.28 -18.44 -0.28
N TYR A 275 -0.18 -18.63 -1.61
CA TYR A 275 0.47 -17.69 -2.50
C TYR A 275 -0.30 -17.51 -3.81
N GLY A 276 -0.51 -16.29 -4.24
CA GLY A 276 -1.21 -15.93 -5.47
C GLY A 276 -1.30 -14.41 -5.62
N MET A 277 -2.27 -13.95 -6.39
CA MET A 277 -2.54 -12.53 -6.54
C MET A 277 -3.15 -11.97 -5.26
N ILE A 278 -2.58 -10.89 -4.74
CA ILE A 278 -3.01 -10.16 -3.53
C ILE A 278 -3.25 -8.69 -3.86
N HIS A 279 -3.97 -8.00 -2.99
CA HIS A 279 -4.18 -6.55 -3.10
C HIS A 279 -2.91 -5.77 -2.71
N SER A 280 -2.19 -6.27 -1.71
CA SER A 280 -0.96 -5.71 -1.12
C SER A 280 -1.14 -4.47 -0.25
N ASP A 281 -2.09 -3.58 -0.53
CA ASP A 281 -2.37 -2.37 0.27
C ASP A 281 -3.85 -2.32 0.73
N LEU A 282 -4.37 -3.46 1.23
CA LEU A 282 -5.75 -3.56 1.70
C LEU A 282 -5.89 -2.93 3.10
N ARG A 283 -6.28 -1.68 3.15
CA ARG A 283 -6.49 -0.91 4.39
C ARG A 283 -7.73 -0.02 4.29
N MET A 284 -8.19 0.52 5.44
CA MET A 284 -9.44 1.30 5.49
C MET A 284 -9.43 2.52 4.56
N SER A 285 -8.28 3.17 4.36
CA SER A 285 -8.16 4.31 3.44
C SER A 285 -8.42 3.96 1.97
N ASN A 286 -8.29 2.66 1.60
CA ASN A 286 -8.54 2.15 0.27
C ASN A 286 -9.94 1.52 0.14
N LEU A 287 -10.85 1.89 1.04
CA LEU A 287 -12.27 1.55 0.99
C LEU A 287 -13.13 2.80 0.87
N LEU A 288 -14.31 2.66 0.29
CA LEU A 288 -15.39 3.65 0.39
C LEU A 288 -16.62 2.97 1.02
N GLU A 289 -17.12 3.55 2.09
CA GLU A 289 -18.37 3.15 2.74
C GLU A 289 -19.50 4.08 2.29
N ASN A 290 -20.59 3.49 1.79
CA ASN A 290 -21.80 4.18 1.41
C ASN A 290 -23.02 3.38 1.93
N GLY A 291 -23.49 3.72 3.13
CA GLY A 291 -24.47 2.93 3.85
C GLY A 291 -23.89 1.57 4.23
N ASP A 292 -24.53 0.48 3.77
CA ASP A 292 -24.07 -0.88 4.04
C ASP A 292 -23.08 -1.42 3.00
N GLU A 293 -22.85 -0.66 1.94
CA GLU A 293 -21.98 -1.04 0.82
C GLU A 293 -20.56 -0.57 1.04
N ILE A 294 -19.60 -1.46 0.80
CA ILE A 294 -18.16 -1.14 0.86
C ILE A 294 -17.55 -1.42 -0.50
N THR A 295 -17.03 -0.37 -1.14
CA THR A 295 -16.27 -0.47 -2.39
C THR A 295 -14.79 -0.54 -2.08
N VAL A 296 -14.08 -1.50 -2.70
CA VAL A 296 -12.63 -1.64 -2.60
C VAL A 296 -11.98 -0.88 -3.74
N LEU A 297 -10.98 -0.07 -3.41
CA LEU A 297 -10.22 0.77 -4.32
C LEU A 297 -8.75 0.36 -4.37
N ASP A 298 -8.03 0.96 -5.30
CA ASP A 298 -6.58 1.05 -5.35
C ASP A 298 -5.84 -0.29 -5.46
N PHE A 299 -5.98 -0.91 -6.64
CA PHE A 299 -5.38 -2.19 -7.00
C PHE A 299 -4.01 -2.04 -7.67
N ASP A 300 -3.42 -0.84 -7.73
CA ASP A 300 -2.18 -0.64 -8.50
C ASP A 300 -0.97 -1.33 -7.86
N ASP A 301 -0.94 -1.53 -6.55
CA ASP A 301 0.04 -2.35 -5.84
C ASP A 301 -0.26 -3.86 -5.87
N SER A 302 -1.42 -4.27 -6.44
CA SER A 302 -1.75 -5.69 -6.50
C SER A 302 -0.66 -6.49 -7.23
N GLY A 303 -0.35 -7.66 -6.73
CA GLY A 303 0.74 -8.47 -7.27
C GLY A 303 0.77 -9.89 -6.70
N ASP A 304 1.77 -10.66 -7.11
CA ASP A 304 1.98 -12.00 -6.56
C ASP A 304 2.55 -11.92 -5.15
N GLY A 305 1.89 -12.52 -4.17
CA GLY A 305 2.34 -12.50 -2.79
C GLY A 305 1.72 -13.60 -1.94
N TRP A 306 2.22 -13.74 -0.71
CA TRP A 306 1.55 -14.58 0.27
C TRP A 306 0.23 -13.94 0.70
N TYR A 307 -0.82 -14.72 0.79
CA TYR A 307 -2.15 -14.22 1.18
C TYR A 307 -2.15 -13.49 2.53
N MET A 308 -1.34 -13.93 3.48
CA MET A 308 -1.24 -13.27 4.78
C MET A 308 -0.59 -11.88 4.74
N THR A 309 0.01 -11.49 3.61
CA THR A 309 0.48 -10.12 3.40
C THR A 309 -0.68 -9.11 3.37
N ASP A 310 -1.85 -9.48 2.83
CA ASP A 310 -3.03 -8.60 2.88
C ASP A 310 -3.55 -8.42 4.32
N ILE A 311 -3.47 -9.47 5.17
CA ILE A 311 -3.79 -9.32 6.59
C ILE A 311 -2.82 -8.34 7.27
N ALA A 312 -1.53 -8.43 6.95
CA ALA A 312 -0.54 -7.45 7.40
C ALA A 312 -0.79 -6.04 6.85
N GLY A 313 -1.32 -5.93 5.62
CA GLY A 313 -1.74 -4.69 5.00
C GLY A 313 -2.85 -3.98 5.78
N ILE A 314 -3.86 -4.73 6.22
CA ILE A 314 -5.00 -4.21 7.01
C ILE A 314 -4.52 -3.51 8.28
N VAL A 315 -3.49 -4.04 8.94
CA VAL A 315 -2.94 -3.49 10.19
C VAL A 315 -1.68 -2.64 9.99
N GLY A 316 -1.35 -2.31 8.75
CA GLY A 316 -0.20 -1.48 8.42
C GLY A 316 -0.27 -0.11 9.12
N PHE A 317 0.86 0.36 9.65
CA PHE A 317 1.02 1.56 10.48
C PHE A 317 0.39 1.48 11.88
N MET A 318 -0.33 0.40 12.22
CA MET A 318 -0.96 0.19 13.54
C MET A 318 -0.21 -0.81 14.43
N GLU A 319 0.97 -1.28 14.01
CA GLU A 319 1.74 -2.35 14.68
C GLU A 319 2.15 -1.99 16.12
N HIS A 320 2.10 -0.71 16.47
CA HIS A 320 2.40 -0.20 17.81
C HIS A 320 1.18 -0.22 18.75
N ARG A 321 -0.02 -0.44 18.24
CA ARG A 321 -1.26 -0.38 19.04
C ARG A 321 -1.32 -1.52 20.07
N PRO A 322 -1.78 -1.24 21.30
CA PRO A 322 -1.90 -2.26 22.33
C PRO A 322 -3.02 -3.28 22.05
N ASP A 323 -3.99 -2.94 21.22
CA ASP A 323 -5.13 -3.77 20.80
C ASP A 323 -4.92 -4.46 19.44
N LEU A 324 -3.69 -4.45 18.91
CA LEU A 324 -3.36 -5.08 17.62
C LEU A 324 -3.82 -6.55 17.53
N ASP A 325 -3.60 -7.33 18.59
CA ASP A 325 -3.98 -8.74 18.62
C ASP A 325 -5.52 -8.90 18.47
N GLU A 326 -6.33 -8.01 19.11
CA GLU A 326 -7.78 -8.02 18.98
C GLU A 326 -8.23 -7.59 17.57
N ILE A 327 -7.59 -6.58 16.98
CA ILE A 327 -7.83 -6.18 15.58
C ILE A 327 -7.60 -7.38 14.65
N VAL A 328 -6.47 -8.07 14.79
CA VAL A 328 -6.16 -9.25 14.00
C VAL A 328 -7.20 -10.36 14.21
N GLU A 329 -7.65 -10.58 15.45
CA GLU A 329 -8.72 -11.56 15.74
C GLU A 329 -10.03 -11.20 15.01
N GLU A 330 -10.43 -9.93 14.99
CA GLU A 330 -11.63 -9.51 14.28
C GLU A 330 -11.47 -9.67 12.75
N VAL A 331 -10.32 -9.34 12.19
CA VAL A 331 -10.02 -9.61 10.77
C VAL A 331 -10.12 -11.10 10.46
N LEU A 332 -9.57 -11.95 11.32
CA LEU A 332 -9.59 -13.41 11.14
C LEU A 332 -11.00 -14.01 11.26
N LYS A 333 -11.87 -13.44 12.10
CA LYS A 333 -13.29 -13.86 12.15
C LYS A 333 -13.97 -13.65 10.78
N GLY A 334 -13.77 -12.49 10.18
CA GLY A 334 -14.30 -12.20 8.85
C GLY A 334 -13.66 -13.09 7.77
N TYR A 335 -12.34 -13.22 7.80
CA TYR A 335 -11.61 -14.04 6.84
C TYR A 335 -12.06 -15.50 6.85
N THR A 336 -12.11 -16.11 8.04
CA THR A 336 -12.44 -17.54 8.19
C THR A 336 -13.91 -17.85 7.92
N ALA A 337 -14.80 -16.87 7.92
CA ALA A 337 -16.17 -17.01 7.45
C ALA A 337 -16.25 -17.29 5.93
N VAL A 338 -15.24 -16.89 5.15
CA VAL A 338 -15.21 -17.04 3.68
C VAL A 338 -14.23 -18.11 3.23
N ARG A 339 -13.06 -18.17 3.87
CA ARG A 339 -11.94 -19.06 3.51
C ARG A 339 -11.25 -19.58 4.77
N PRO A 340 -11.11 -20.92 4.93
CA PRO A 340 -10.45 -21.47 6.09
C PRO A 340 -8.95 -21.13 6.10
N LEU A 341 -8.39 -21.04 7.31
CA LEU A 341 -6.95 -20.90 7.56
C LEU A 341 -6.45 -22.10 8.34
N SER A 342 -5.25 -22.55 8.04
CA SER A 342 -4.55 -23.51 8.88
C SER A 342 -3.97 -22.85 10.12
N GLU A 343 -3.61 -23.64 11.13
CA GLU A 343 -2.90 -23.13 12.30
C GLU A 343 -1.54 -22.49 11.91
N ASP A 344 -0.87 -23.05 10.92
CA ASP A 344 0.38 -22.49 10.38
C ASP A 344 0.16 -21.11 9.74
N ASP A 345 -0.95 -20.90 9.03
CA ASP A 345 -1.28 -19.58 8.45
C ASP A 345 -1.46 -18.53 9.55
N ILE A 346 -2.20 -18.87 10.60
CA ILE A 346 -2.45 -17.98 11.74
C ILE A 346 -1.13 -17.68 12.49
N ASN A 347 -0.31 -18.69 12.71
CA ASN A 347 0.95 -18.56 13.43
C ASN A 347 2.00 -17.72 12.69
N GLU A 348 1.91 -17.61 11.37
CA GLU A 348 2.83 -16.79 10.57
C GLU A 348 2.34 -15.35 10.33
N ILE A 349 1.11 -14.97 10.68
CA ILE A 349 0.63 -13.59 10.52
C ILE A 349 1.60 -12.56 11.13
N PRO A 350 2.14 -12.74 12.35
CA PRO A 350 3.11 -11.80 12.91
C PRO A 350 4.40 -11.68 12.08
N THR A 351 4.80 -12.74 11.37
CA THR A 351 5.94 -12.70 10.44
C THR A 351 5.64 -11.80 9.25
N PHE A 352 4.43 -11.86 8.68
CA PHE A 352 4.00 -10.99 7.60
C PHE A 352 3.82 -9.54 8.04
N ILE A 353 3.28 -9.30 9.24
CA ILE A 353 3.19 -7.95 9.83
C ILE A 353 4.61 -7.34 9.96
N MET A 354 5.56 -8.11 10.46
CA MET A 354 6.94 -7.64 10.62
C MET A 354 7.66 -7.43 9.27
N MET A 355 7.42 -8.34 8.31
CA MET A 355 7.94 -8.22 6.94
C MET A 355 7.45 -6.92 6.30
N ARG A 356 6.13 -6.66 6.33
CA ARG A 356 5.55 -5.42 5.82
C ARG A 356 6.11 -4.20 6.55
N ARG A 357 6.23 -4.25 7.88
CA ARG A 357 6.77 -3.15 8.69
C ARG A 357 8.18 -2.73 8.28
N ILE A 358 9.05 -3.71 8.00
CA ILE A 358 10.42 -3.40 7.54
C ILE A 358 10.39 -2.91 6.09
N GLY A 359 9.62 -3.54 5.20
CA GLY A 359 9.45 -3.10 3.81
C GLY A 359 8.88 -1.68 3.68
N LEU A 360 8.09 -1.23 4.66
CA LEU A 360 7.61 0.15 4.71
C LEU A 360 8.75 1.17 4.98
N ILE A 361 9.88 0.80 5.57
CA ILE A 361 11.06 1.69 5.64
C ILE A 361 11.53 1.99 4.21
N GLU A 362 11.64 0.96 3.37
CA GLU A 362 12.09 1.06 1.99
C GLU A 362 11.11 1.89 1.15
N CYS A 363 9.80 1.63 1.33
CA CYS A 363 8.73 2.43 0.72
C CYS A 363 8.83 3.92 1.10
N LEU A 364 8.96 4.23 2.39
CA LEU A 364 9.06 5.60 2.87
C LEU A 364 10.34 6.29 2.38
N MET A 365 11.47 5.58 2.31
CA MET A 365 12.71 6.09 1.72
C MET A 365 12.52 6.44 0.25
N TYR A 366 11.90 5.54 -0.51
CA TYR A 366 11.60 5.75 -1.91
C TYR A 366 10.75 7.02 -2.13
N HIS A 367 9.68 7.20 -1.35
CA HIS A 367 8.83 8.39 -1.45
C HIS A 367 9.55 9.66 -0.99
N MET A 368 10.40 9.59 0.04
CA MET A 368 11.20 10.72 0.51
C MET A 368 12.24 11.17 -0.54
N ASN A 369 12.82 10.21 -1.27
CA ASN A 369 13.88 10.46 -2.27
C ASN A 369 13.33 10.76 -3.66
N ASN A 370 12.03 10.56 -3.89
CA ASN A 370 11.42 10.69 -5.21
C ASN A 370 10.36 11.80 -5.22
N THR A 371 10.72 12.96 -5.74
CA THR A 371 9.83 14.14 -5.78
C THR A 371 8.57 13.94 -6.62
N GLU A 372 8.58 13.01 -7.59
CA GLU A 372 7.39 12.63 -8.36
C GLU A 372 6.38 11.84 -7.52
N ALA A 373 6.87 11.15 -6.47
CA ALA A 373 6.06 10.28 -5.62
C ALA A 373 5.65 10.88 -4.26
N GLY A 374 6.30 11.92 -3.79
CA GLY A 374 6.24 12.29 -2.36
C GLY A 374 5.75 13.70 -2.04
N SER A 375 5.42 14.53 -3.03
CA SER A 375 5.13 15.96 -2.80
C SER A 375 3.64 16.32 -2.85
N GLY A 376 2.74 15.33 -2.76
CA GLY A 376 1.29 15.54 -2.78
C GLY A 376 0.71 16.00 -1.44
N GLU A 377 -0.58 16.35 -1.45
CA GLU A 377 -1.36 16.73 -0.26
C GLU A 377 -1.46 15.61 0.81
N ALA A 378 -0.99 14.39 0.49
CA ALA A 378 -0.94 13.25 1.41
C ALA A 378 0.07 13.40 2.56
N GLY A 379 0.88 14.46 2.54
CA GLY A 379 1.86 14.79 3.57
C GLY A 379 3.30 14.43 3.16
N GLU A 380 4.18 15.39 3.30
CA GLU A 380 5.62 15.22 3.08
C GLU A 380 6.19 14.25 4.12
N ILE A 381 6.92 13.22 3.66
CA ILE A 381 7.66 12.33 4.56
C ILE A 381 8.89 13.07 5.07
N THR A 382 8.78 13.61 6.29
CA THR A 382 9.85 14.36 6.88
C THR A 382 10.93 13.45 7.52
N PRO A 383 12.16 13.94 7.72
CA PRO A 383 13.21 13.22 8.46
C PRO A 383 12.75 12.75 9.85
N GLU A 384 11.87 13.52 10.52
CA GLU A 384 11.32 13.19 11.84
C GLU A 384 10.39 11.99 11.75
N ILE A 385 9.51 11.93 10.74
CA ILE A 385 8.63 10.79 10.46
C ILE A 385 9.47 9.54 10.21
N MET A 386 10.49 9.64 9.34
CA MET A 386 11.40 8.54 9.06
C MET A 386 12.13 8.06 10.30
N SER A 387 12.70 8.97 11.08
CA SER A 387 13.41 8.63 12.33
C SER A 387 12.48 7.91 13.31
N PHE A 388 11.25 8.42 13.52
CA PHE A 388 10.26 7.81 14.39
C PHE A 388 9.89 6.40 13.90
N PHE A 389 9.63 6.25 12.62
CA PHE A 389 9.25 4.97 12.01
C PHE A 389 10.38 3.94 12.12
N CYS A 390 11.61 4.30 11.77
CA CYS A 390 12.79 3.45 11.86
C CYS A 390 13.05 2.98 13.31
N LYS A 391 13.04 3.90 14.28
CA LYS A 391 13.26 3.54 15.70
C LYS A 391 12.15 2.65 16.24
N GLY A 392 10.91 2.89 15.86
CA GLY A 392 9.77 2.03 16.19
C GLY A 392 9.94 0.62 15.63
N THR A 393 10.41 0.50 14.40
CA THR A 393 10.66 -0.79 13.75
C THR A 393 11.72 -1.59 14.49
N VAL A 394 12.81 -0.97 14.98
CA VAL A 394 13.83 -1.64 15.80
C VAL A 394 13.23 -2.26 17.08
N VAL A 395 12.35 -1.52 17.75
CA VAL A 395 11.68 -2.03 18.97
C VAL A 395 10.78 -3.24 18.64
N LEU A 396 10.00 -3.14 17.56
CA LEU A 396 9.14 -4.23 17.10
C LEU A 396 9.96 -5.46 16.68
N ALA A 397 11.07 -5.27 15.98
CA ALA A 397 11.97 -6.34 15.57
C ALA A 397 12.51 -7.13 16.78
N ARG A 398 12.96 -6.43 17.82
CA ARG A 398 13.44 -7.09 19.05
C ARG A 398 12.34 -7.88 19.75
N LYS A 399 11.12 -7.31 19.85
CA LYS A 399 9.95 -8.01 20.42
C LYS A 399 9.58 -9.25 19.60
N TYR A 400 9.61 -9.13 18.27
CA TYR A 400 9.36 -10.26 17.38
C TYR A 400 10.36 -11.39 17.60
N ILE A 401 11.67 -11.09 17.62
CA ILE A 401 12.70 -12.10 17.87
C ILE A 401 12.49 -12.79 19.22
N GLU A 402 12.26 -12.03 20.28
CA GLU A 402 12.05 -12.58 21.63
C GLU A 402 10.87 -13.56 21.65
N LYS A 403 9.77 -13.22 21.00
CA LYS A 403 8.53 -14.01 21.01
C LYS A 403 8.59 -15.22 20.08
N TYR A 404 9.24 -15.11 18.89
CA TYR A 404 9.11 -16.12 17.83
C TYR A 404 10.36 -16.95 17.54
N LYS A 405 11.52 -16.65 18.15
CA LYS A 405 12.78 -17.39 17.91
C LYS A 405 12.71 -18.88 18.22
N ASP A 406 11.92 -19.28 19.22
CA ASP A 406 11.75 -20.65 19.66
C ASP A 406 10.42 -21.28 19.22
N MET A 407 9.62 -20.56 18.45
CA MET A 407 8.33 -21.04 17.96
C MET A 407 8.51 -22.05 16.83
N PRO A 408 7.76 -23.17 16.81
CA PRO A 408 7.85 -24.16 15.73
C PRO A 408 7.68 -23.52 14.35
N LEU A 409 8.37 -24.09 13.38
CA LEU A 409 8.24 -23.67 11.97
C LEU A 409 6.97 -24.26 11.37
N ALA A 410 6.36 -23.53 10.45
CA ALA A 410 5.26 -24.01 9.65
C ALA A 410 5.66 -25.25 8.83
N LYS A 411 4.70 -26.12 8.56
CA LYS A 411 4.86 -27.20 7.60
C LYS A 411 4.72 -26.65 6.18
N PRO A 412 5.47 -27.17 5.20
CA PRO A 412 5.31 -26.76 3.82
C PRO A 412 3.85 -26.89 3.37
N ALA A 413 3.37 -25.93 2.58
CA ALA A 413 2.05 -26.03 1.95
C ALA A 413 2.04 -27.20 0.95
N GLU A 414 0.93 -27.94 0.92
CA GLU A 414 0.68 -28.98 -0.09
C GLU A 414 0.42 -28.38 -1.48
#